data_d4d5c73d78baee53de920eb40003a35a
#
_entry.id   d4d5c73d78baee53de920eb40003a35a
#
_cell.length_a   1.000
_cell.length_b   1.000
_cell.length_c   1.000
_cell.angle_alpha   90.00
_cell.angle_beta   90.00
_cell.angle_gamma   90.00
#
_symmetry.space_group_name_H-M   'P 1'
#
loop_
_entity.id
_entity.type
_entity.pdbx_description
1 polymer ?
#
loop_
_entity_poly.entity_id
_entity_poly.type
_entity_poly.pdbx_seq_one_letter_code
_entity_poly.pdbx_strand_id
1 'polypeptide(L)'
;MVLLIDTNIILDVLLSRSDFVKESSIIWKLCETEQAKGYISTLTYANMMYIMRKQMTPEQIEDVFRKLKLIFEFADFSSVVLEMAVNMKWKDFEDAIQSATAEYVHADYIITRNIKDFTQSKVMALTPA
;
A
#
# COMPACT_ATOMS: atom_id res chain seq x y z
N MET A 1 -12.74 5.40 -8.52
CA MET A 1 -11.40 5.91 -8.18
C MET A 1 -10.51 4.75 -7.78
N VAL A 2 -9.32 4.71 -8.32
CA VAL A 2 -8.35 3.66 -8.07
C VAL A 2 -7.19 4.21 -7.24
N LEU A 3 -6.87 3.55 -6.14
CA LEU A 3 -5.83 3.99 -5.21
C LEU A 3 -4.79 2.90 -5.03
N LEU A 4 -3.52 3.29 -4.95
CA LEU A 4 -2.49 2.42 -4.41
C LEU A 4 -2.27 2.81 -2.95
N ILE A 5 -2.40 1.86 -2.05
CA ILE A 5 -2.33 2.10 -0.61
C ILE A 5 -0.94 1.71 -0.11
N ASP A 6 -0.22 2.67 0.46
CA ASP A 6 1.06 2.41 1.12
C ASP A 6 0.82 1.48 2.32
N THR A 7 1.72 0.53 2.51
CA THR A 7 1.59 -0.45 3.61
C THR A 7 1.54 0.19 4.99
N ASN A 8 2.13 1.36 5.19
CA ASN A 8 2.02 2.08 6.46
C ASN A 8 0.57 2.44 6.80
N ILE A 9 -0.25 2.74 5.80
CA ILE A 9 -1.68 3.01 6.01
C ILE A 9 -2.37 1.75 6.55
N ILE A 10 -2.03 0.59 5.99
CA ILE A 10 -2.57 -0.69 6.45
C ILE A 10 -2.14 -0.98 7.89
N LEU A 11 -0.86 -0.76 8.21
CA LEU A 11 -0.33 -0.95 9.56
C LEU A 11 -0.99 -0.02 10.58
N ASP A 12 -1.29 1.22 10.19
CA ASP A 12 -1.93 2.18 11.08
C ASP A 12 -3.24 1.64 11.65
N VAL A 13 -4.01 0.96 10.80
CA VAL A 13 -5.28 0.38 11.21
C VAL A 13 -5.07 -0.93 11.97
N LEU A 14 -4.22 -1.83 11.44
CA LEU A 14 -3.97 -3.12 12.08
C LEU A 14 -3.39 -2.99 13.48
N LEU A 15 -2.53 -2.00 13.70
CA LEU A 15 -1.86 -1.76 14.97
C LEU A 15 -2.54 -0.68 15.80
N SER A 16 -3.63 -0.11 15.31
CA SER A 16 -4.37 0.97 15.98
C SER A 16 -3.44 2.11 16.43
N ARG A 17 -2.55 2.56 15.51
CA ARG A 17 -1.61 3.64 15.82
C ARG A 17 -2.36 4.92 16.12
N SER A 18 -2.29 5.40 17.36
CA SER A 18 -3.13 6.47 17.90
C SER A 18 -3.10 7.76 17.07
N ASP A 19 -1.96 8.11 16.50
CA ASP A 19 -1.82 9.35 15.74
C ASP A 19 -2.39 9.27 14.32
N PHE A 20 -2.57 8.07 13.78
CA PHE A 20 -2.87 7.87 12.37
C PHE A 20 -4.10 7.02 12.09
N VAL A 21 -4.55 6.22 13.06
CA VAL A 21 -5.61 5.23 12.82
C VAL A 21 -6.91 5.86 12.34
N LYS A 22 -7.26 7.03 12.84
CA LYS A 22 -8.52 7.69 12.49
C LYS A 22 -8.59 8.01 10.99
N GLU A 23 -7.54 8.65 10.48
CA GLU A 23 -7.50 9.06 9.07
C GLU A 23 -7.30 7.86 8.14
N SER A 24 -6.43 6.94 8.53
CA SER A 24 -6.19 5.71 7.74
C SER A 24 -7.44 4.83 7.70
N SER A 25 -8.25 4.81 8.76
CA SER A 25 -9.51 4.07 8.78
C SER A 25 -10.54 4.61 7.80
N ILE A 26 -10.49 5.90 7.51
CA ILE A 26 -11.37 6.51 6.49
C ILE A 26 -11.07 5.90 5.12
N ILE A 27 -9.79 5.71 4.80
CA ILE A 27 -9.36 5.09 3.53
C ILE A 27 -9.86 3.64 3.47
N TRP A 28 -9.71 2.88 4.56
CA TRP A 28 -10.24 1.51 4.63
C TRP A 28 -11.72 1.49 4.34
N LYS A 29 -12.46 2.40 4.94
CA LYS A 29 -13.91 2.45 4.78
C LYS A 29 -14.31 2.77 3.35
N LEU A 30 -13.60 3.68 2.69
CA LEU A 30 -13.85 3.97 1.27
C LEU A 30 -13.68 2.72 0.41
N CYS A 31 -12.67 1.92 0.68
CA CYS A 31 -12.42 0.68 -0.07
C CYS A 31 -13.43 -0.41 0.32
N GLU A 32 -13.73 -0.54 1.62
CA GLU A 32 -14.69 -1.52 2.12
C GLU A 32 -16.09 -1.29 1.56
N THR A 33 -16.50 -0.05 1.42
CA THR A 33 -17.83 0.31 0.87
C THR A 33 -17.83 0.44 -0.65
N GLU A 34 -16.73 0.07 -1.30
CA GLU A 34 -16.59 0.08 -2.75
C GLU A 34 -16.69 1.47 -3.39
N GLN A 35 -16.49 2.52 -2.60
CA GLN A 35 -16.43 3.90 -3.13
C GLN A 35 -15.08 4.16 -3.80
N ALA A 36 -14.08 3.37 -3.47
CA ALA A 36 -12.77 3.39 -4.11
C ALA A 36 -12.27 1.95 -4.24
N LYS A 37 -11.42 1.71 -5.25
CA LYS A 37 -10.73 0.43 -5.41
C LYS A 37 -9.31 0.60 -4.92
N GLY A 38 -8.96 -0.09 -3.85
CA GLY A 38 -7.62 0.00 -3.25
C GLY A 38 -6.76 -1.19 -3.64
N TYR A 39 -5.54 -0.90 -4.12
CA TYR A 39 -4.52 -1.90 -4.42
C TYR A 39 -3.44 -1.88 -3.37
N ILE A 40 -2.93 -3.06 -3.02
CA ILE A 40 -1.75 -3.22 -2.16
C ILE A 40 -0.69 -3.96 -2.98
N SER A 41 0.54 -3.46 -3.01
CA SER A 41 1.65 -4.16 -3.65
C SER A 41 1.95 -5.46 -2.91
N THR A 42 2.02 -6.58 -3.64
CA THR A 42 2.34 -7.89 -3.04
C THR A 42 3.71 -7.88 -2.39
N LEU A 43 4.69 -7.21 -2.99
CA LEU A 43 6.04 -7.16 -2.43
C LEU A 43 6.08 -6.39 -1.12
N THR A 44 5.49 -5.20 -1.08
CA THR A 44 5.51 -4.38 0.13
C THR A 44 4.70 -5.04 1.25
N TYR A 45 3.61 -5.72 0.89
CA TYR A 45 2.85 -6.51 1.85
C TYR A 45 3.68 -7.65 2.43
N ALA A 46 4.38 -8.41 1.58
CA ALA A 46 5.23 -9.51 2.03
C ALA A 46 6.34 -9.01 2.96
N ASN A 47 6.97 -7.88 2.63
CA ASN A 47 7.98 -7.27 3.47
C ASN A 47 7.42 -6.85 4.83
N MET A 48 6.22 -6.28 4.84
CA MET A 48 5.52 -5.90 6.06
C MET A 48 5.25 -7.11 6.95
N MET A 49 4.74 -8.20 6.37
CA MET A 49 4.45 -9.42 7.12
C MET A 49 5.74 -10.08 7.64
N TYR A 50 6.81 -10.00 6.88
CA TYR A 50 8.12 -10.48 7.34
C TYR A 50 8.56 -9.76 8.63
N ILE A 51 8.37 -8.45 8.68
CA ILE A 51 8.69 -7.66 9.88
C ILE A 51 7.75 -8.03 11.04
N MET A 52 6.47 -8.22 10.72
CA MET A 52 5.43 -8.48 11.73
C MET A 52 5.43 -9.90 12.27
N ARG A 53 6.15 -10.84 11.65
CA ARG A 53 6.10 -12.27 12.02
C ARG A 53 6.47 -12.54 13.47
N LYS A 54 7.26 -11.67 14.09
CA LYS A 54 7.67 -11.84 15.49
C LYS A 54 6.56 -11.51 16.48
N GLN A 55 5.55 -10.77 16.03
CA GLN A 55 4.45 -10.30 16.86
C GLN A 55 3.13 -10.99 16.55
N MET A 56 3.12 -11.87 15.56
CA MET A 56 1.90 -12.52 15.09
C MET A 56 2.14 -14.01 14.87
N THR A 57 1.15 -14.82 15.24
CA THR A 57 1.17 -16.25 14.92
C THR A 57 0.87 -16.46 13.43
N PRO A 58 1.24 -17.63 12.86
CA PRO A 58 0.85 -17.93 11.47
C PRO A 58 -0.65 -17.86 11.23
N GLU A 59 -1.46 -18.25 12.22
CA GLU A 59 -2.93 -18.18 12.13
C GLU A 59 -3.41 -16.72 12.07
N GLN A 60 -2.79 -15.85 12.85
CA GLN A 60 -3.12 -14.42 12.83
C GLN A 60 -2.75 -13.79 11.49
N ILE A 61 -1.60 -14.16 10.92
CA ILE A 61 -1.16 -13.67 9.61
C ILE A 61 -2.16 -14.09 8.53
N GLU A 62 -2.58 -15.35 8.55
CA GLU A 62 -3.58 -15.87 7.60
C GLU A 62 -4.89 -15.13 7.73
N ASP A 63 -5.34 -14.85 8.95
CA ASP A 63 -6.60 -14.17 9.22
C ASP A 63 -6.57 -12.73 8.69
N VAL A 64 -5.48 -12.02 8.93
CA VAL A 64 -5.27 -10.65 8.40
C VAL A 64 -5.31 -10.66 6.87
N PHE A 65 -4.62 -11.60 6.25
CA PHE A 65 -4.58 -11.69 4.80
C PHE A 65 -5.98 -11.90 4.20
N ARG A 66 -6.77 -12.80 4.81
CA ARG A 66 -8.14 -13.05 4.35
C ARG A 66 -9.02 -11.81 4.45
N LYS A 67 -8.89 -11.06 5.54
CA LYS A 67 -9.64 -9.81 5.74
C LYS A 67 -9.26 -8.78 4.70
N LEU A 68 -7.97 -8.63 4.44
CA LEU A 68 -7.49 -7.67 3.46
C LEU A 68 -7.96 -8.01 2.05
N LYS A 69 -8.01 -9.30 1.70
CA LYS A 69 -8.49 -9.73 0.39
C LYS A 69 -9.96 -9.41 0.13
N LEU A 70 -10.75 -9.28 1.19
CA LEU A 70 -12.16 -8.89 1.06
C LEU A 70 -12.32 -7.41 0.73
N ILE A 71 -11.36 -6.60 1.07
CA ILE A 71 -11.46 -5.14 1.00
C ILE A 71 -10.59 -4.57 -0.13
N PHE A 72 -9.41 -5.13 -0.33
CA PHE A 72 -8.39 -4.63 -1.25
C PHE A 72 -8.07 -5.65 -2.34
N GLU A 73 -7.53 -5.14 -3.44
CA GLU A 73 -6.90 -5.97 -4.47
C GLU A 73 -5.40 -5.99 -4.26
N PHE A 74 -4.76 -7.11 -4.54
CA PHE A 74 -3.31 -7.20 -4.49
C PHE A 74 -2.74 -7.02 -5.90
N ALA A 75 -1.80 -6.08 -6.04
CA ALA A 75 -1.10 -5.82 -7.29
C ALA A 75 0.18 -6.65 -7.32
N ASP A 76 0.32 -7.50 -8.33
CA ASP A 76 1.47 -8.39 -8.44
C ASP A 76 2.76 -7.62 -8.67
N PHE A 77 3.80 -7.98 -7.92
CA PHE A 77 5.14 -7.52 -8.19
C PHE A 77 5.73 -8.36 -9.32
N SER A 78 5.55 -7.90 -10.53
CA SER A 78 5.99 -8.59 -11.74
C SER A 78 7.35 -8.11 -12.21
N SER A 79 7.93 -8.83 -13.17
CA SER A 79 9.17 -8.38 -13.79
C SER A 79 9.03 -7.04 -14.52
N VAL A 80 7.84 -6.76 -15.04
CA VAL A 80 7.54 -5.46 -15.67
C VAL A 80 7.62 -4.32 -14.66
N VAL A 81 6.99 -4.49 -13.50
CA VAL A 81 7.04 -3.49 -12.43
C VAL A 81 8.46 -3.31 -11.92
N LEU A 82 9.20 -4.41 -11.76
CA LEU A 82 10.60 -4.34 -11.36
C LEU A 82 11.42 -3.52 -12.34
N GLU A 83 11.28 -3.76 -13.62
CA GLU A 83 12.01 -3.02 -14.66
C GLU A 83 11.65 -1.53 -14.64
N MET A 84 10.36 -1.21 -14.50
CA MET A 84 9.91 0.16 -14.37
C MET A 84 10.57 0.85 -13.18
N ALA A 85 10.62 0.19 -12.03
CA ALA A 85 11.22 0.74 -10.82
C ALA A 85 12.73 0.97 -10.98
N VAL A 86 13.44 0.02 -11.59
CA VAL A 86 14.86 0.15 -11.86
C VAL A 86 15.15 1.34 -12.75
N ASN A 87 14.35 1.54 -13.79
CA ASN A 87 14.54 2.62 -14.76
C ASN A 87 14.25 4.01 -14.19
N MET A 88 13.51 4.11 -13.09
CA MET A 88 13.26 5.38 -12.41
C MET A 88 14.51 5.98 -11.78
N LYS A 89 15.46 5.12 -11.39
CA LYS A 89 16.71 5.54 -10.74
C LYS A 89 16.50 6.32 -9.45
N TRP A 90 15.44 5.99 -8.71
CA TRP A 90 15.18 6.60 -7.41
C TRP A 90 16.15 6.07 -6.36
N LYS A 91 16.50 6.93 -5.41
CA LYS A 91 17.36 6.54 -4.29
C LYS A 91 16.71 5.48 -3.42
N ASP A 92 15.43 5.64 -3.10
CA ASP A 92 14.66 4.63 -2.35
C ASP A 92 13.97 3.71 -3.34
N PHE A 93 14.48 2.48 -3.41
CA PHE A 93 13.99 1.49 -4.38
C PHE A 93 12.59 0.99 -4.02
N GLU A 94 12.27 0.87 -2.73
CA GLU A 94 10.93 0.45 -2.31
C GLU A 94 9.88 1.48 -2.71
N ASP A 95 10.18 2.77 -2.55
CA ASP A 95 9.30 3.83 -3.01
C ASP A 95 9.15 3.81 -4.53
N ALA A 96 10.23 3.51 -5.25
CA ALA A 96 10.16 3.36 -6.71
C ALA A 96 9.24 2.21 -7.11
N ILE A 97 9.27 1.09 -6.38
CA ILE A 97 8.38 -0.04 -6.62
C ILE A 97 6.92 0.37 -6.39
N GLN A 98 6.65 1.11 -5.33
CA GLN A 98 5.29 1.61 -5.05
C GLN A 98 4.80 2.50 -6.18
N SER A 99 5.62 3.44 -6.63
CA SER A 99 5.26 4.34 -7.72
C SER A 99 5.04 3.58 -9.04
N ALA A 100 5.92 2.64 -9.36
CA ALA A 100 5.79 1.80 -10.55
C ALA A 100 4.52 0.94 -10.51
N THR A 101 4.20 0.39 -9.34
CA THR A 101 2.98 -0.39 -9.13
C THR A 101 1.75 0.47 -9.36
N ALA A 102 1.74 1.69 -8.81
CA ALA A 102 0.63 2.62 -9.00
C ALA A 102 0.41 2.95 -10.47
N GLU A 103 1.50 3.16 -11.19
CA GLU A 103 1.45 3.42 -12.63
C GLU A 103 0.93 2.21 -13.41
N TYR A 104 1.38 1.02 -13.04
CA TYR A 104 1.00 -0.23 -13.71
C TYR A 104 -0.50 -0.56 -13.55
N VAL A 105 -1.07 -0.30 -12.38
CA VAL A 105 -2.50 -0.56 -12.15
C VAL A 105 -3.37 0.65 -12.51
N HIS A 106 -2.79 1.70 -13.09
CA HIS A 106 -3.48 2.93 -13.46
C HIS A 106 -4.19 3.57 -12.26
N ALA A 107 -3.50 3.62 -11.12
CA ALA A 107 -4.04 4.27 -9.94
C ALA A 107 -4.17 5.77 -10.16
N ASP A 108 -5.23 6.34 -9.62
CA ASP A 108 -5.43 7.79 -9.65
C ASP A 108 -4.52 8.49 -8.64
N TYR A 109 -4.32 7.85 -7.48
CA TYR A 109 -3.50 8.40 -6.41
C TYR A 109 -2.76 7.30 -5.66
N ILE A 110 -1.63 7.67 -5.06
CA ILE A 110 -0.94 6.87 -4.04
C ILE A 110 -1.34 7.45 -2.69
N ILE A 111 -1.85 6.63 -1.79
CA ILE A 111 -2.20 7.08 -0.44
C ILE A 111 -1.05 6.73 0.49
N THR A 112 -0.40 7.74 1.05
CA THR A 112 0.78 7.60 1.90
C THR A 112 0.83 8.74 2.91
N ARG A 113 1.53 8.54 4.03
CA ARG A 113 1.82 9.62 4.98
C ARG A 113 3.03 10.45 4.55
N ASN A 114 3.84 9.91 3.65
CA ASN A 114 5.15 10.49 3.27
C ASN A 114 5.14 10.97 1.83
N ILE A 115 4.28 11.94 1.53
CA ILE A 115 4.13 12.46 0.16
C ILE A 115 5.45 13.02 -0.42
N LYS A 116 6.37 13.44 0.43
CA LYS A 116 7.69 13.94 0.01
C LYS A 116 8.49 12.90 -0.75
N ASP A 117 8.30 11.62 -0.42
CA ASP A 117 9.03 10.51 -1.04
C ASP A 117 8.54 10.23 -2.46
N PHE A 118 7.41 10.82 -2.85
CA PHE A 118 6.78 10.56 -4.14
C PHE A 118 6.69 11.81 -5.04
N THR A 119 7.49 12.84 -4.78
CA THR A 119 7.44 14.07 -5.57
C THR A 119 7.76 13.86 -7.05
N GLN A 120 8.55 12.85 -7.37
CA GLN A 120 8.92 12.51 -8.75
C GLN A 120 8.01 11.45 -9.37
N SER A 121 7.00 10.97 -8.61
CA SER A 121 6.07 9.97 -9.11
C SER A 121 5.15 10.55 -10.18
N LYS A 122 4.86 9.75 -11.22
CA LYS A 122 3.87 10.11 -12.23
C LYS A 122 2.45 10.06 -11.67
N VAL A 123 2.23 9.25 -10.62
CA VAL A 123 0.95 9.18 -9.92
C VAL A 123 1.06 10.07 -8.69
N MET A 124 0.10 10.97 -8.53
CA MET A 124 0.11 11.92 -7.40
C MET A 124 -0.09 11.20 -6.08
N ALA A 125 0.71 11.58 -5.08
CA ALA A 125 0.58 11.06 -3.73
C ALA A 125 -0.26 12.00 -2.87
N LEU A 126 -1.17 11.43 -2.07
CA LEU A 126 -2.02 12.15 -1.14
C LEU A 126 -1.91 11.49 0.24
N THR A 127 -2.11 12.31 1.28
CA THR A 127 -2.27 11.78 2.64
C THR A 127 -3.71 11.31 2.84
N PRO A 128 -3.98 10.45 3.85
CA PRO A 128 -5.36 10.03 4.17
C PRO A 128 -6.28 11.16 4.62
N ALA A 129 -5.70 12.28 4.99
CA ALA A 129 -6.47 13.42 5.48
C ALA A 129 -7.28 14.12 4.38
#